data_5a7c72dac0f3aff9ba6096422137090c
#
_entry.id   5a7c72dac0f3aff9ba6096422137090c
#
_cell.length_a   1.000
_cell.length_b   1.000
_cell.length_c   1.000
_cell.angle_alpha   90.00
_cell.angle_beta   90.00
_cell.angle_gamma   90.00
#
_symmetry.space_group_name_H-M   'P 1'
#
loop_
_entity.id
_entity.type
_entity.pdbx_description
1 polymer ?
#
loop_
_entity_poly.entity_id
_entity_poly.type
_entity_poly.pdbx_seq_one_letter_code
_entity_poly.pdbx_strand_id
1 'polypeptide(L)'
;MLLVTPTSEAMKRQRQVHVNGRDYTLSEYVGAAPVRGHYQAGNEVNDNGLPQGFLVDQPPGAVTPAHFHEPNQFQVFVGGKGRIGAFAATPLTIQYANGHTPYGPIVAGPEGVRYFTLRQRWDPGAKYLPASRDKLIKGNQRTRVKGALEVGSEAARMSRKSV
;
A
#
# COMPACT_ATOMS: atom_id res chain seq x y z
N MET A 1 -11.81 -14.44 -13.63
CA MET A 1 -10.38 -14.73 -13.93
C MET A 1 -9.63 -14.82 -12.60
N LEU A 2 -8.85 -15.88 -12.38
CA LEU A 2 -7.97 -16.02 -11.21
C LEU A 2 -6.57 -15.54 -11.60
N LEU A 3 -6.01 -14.59 -10.84
CA LEU A 3 -4.65 -14.10 -11.00
C LEU A 3 -3.83 -14.62 -9.80
N VAL A 4 -2.78 -15.37 -10.08
CA VAL A 4 -1.88 -15.93 -9.06
C VAL A 4 -0.44 -15.60 -9.45
N THR A 5 0.27 -14.91 -8.56
CA THR A 5 1.69 -14.64 -8.71
C THR A 5 2.41 -15.16 -7.46
N PRO A 6 3.21 -16.23 -7.58
CA PRO A 6 4.06 -16.68 -6.47
C PRO A 6 5.07 -15.61 -6.06
N THR A 7 5.46 -15.59 -4.80
CA THR A 7 6.46 -14.62 -4.29
C THR A 7 7.77 -14.71 -5.06
N SER A 8 8.22 -15.90 -5.45
CA SER A 8 9.43 -16.09 -6.27
C SER A 8 9.37 -15.36 -7.62
N GLU A 9 8.19 -15.24 -8.23
CA GLU A 9 8.00 -14.49 -9.46
C GLU A 9 7.89 -12.98 -9.20
N ALA A 10 7.21 -12.59 -8.12
CA ALA A 10 7.13 -11.17 -7.74
C ALA A 10 8.51 -10.59 -7.39
N MET A 11 9.38 -11.38 -6.76
CA MET A 11 10.76 -10.97 -6.45
C MET A 11 11.62 -10.75 -7.69
N LYS A 12 11.33 -11.39 -8.83
CA LYS A 12 11.99 -11.11 -10.11
C LYS A 12 11.53 -9.78 -10.75
N ARG A 13 10.43 -9.22 -10.27
CA ARG A 13 9.81 -7.97 -10.72
C ARG A 13 9.93 -6.87 -9.66
N GLN A 14 11.04 -6.84 -8.96
CA GLN A 14 11.34 -5.80 -7.97
C GLN A 14 11.82 -4.53 -8.66
N ARG A 15 11.42 -3.42 -8.09
CA ARG A 15 11.93 -2.09 -8.45
C ARG A 15 12.23 -1.27 -7.20
N GLN A 16 13.16 -0.37 -7.32
CA GLN A 16 13.48 0.60 -6.28
C GLN A 16 12.70 1.90 -6.53
N VAL A 17 12.21 2.48 -5.44
CA VAL A 17 11.49 3.75 -5.47
C VAL A 17 12.07 4.66 -4.40
N HIS A 18 12.56 5.82 -4.81
CA HIS A 18 13.13 6.80 -3.89
C HIS A 18 12.03 7.65 -3.25
N VAL A 19 11.92 7.63 -1.93
CA VAL A 19 10.93 8.37 -1.15
C VAL A 19 11.60 9.08 0.01
N ASN A 20 11.51 10.40 0.06
CA ASN A 20 11.98 11.21 1.18
C ASN A 20 13.40 10.82 1.66
N GLY A 21 14.33 10.73 0.69
CA GLY A 21 15.73 10.40 0.95
C GLY A 21 16.05 8.94 1.25
N ARG A 22 15.10 8.01 1.04
CA ARG A 22 15.28 6.57 1.30
C ARG A 22 14.80 5.73 0.12
N ASP A 23 15.48 4.63 -0.13
CA ASP A 23 15.09 3.68 -1.18
C ASP A 23 14.18 2.59 -0.61
N TYR A 24 13.03 2.42 -1.24
CA TYR A 24 12.04 1.40 -0.93
C TYR A 24 12.08 0.33 -2.00
N THR A 25 11.91 -0.92 -1.62
CA THR A 25 11.77 -2.02 -2.57
C THR A 25 10.30 -2.35 -2.77
N LEU A 26 9.85 -2.39 -4.01
CA LEU A 26 8.51 -2.81 -4.38
C LEU A 26 8.58 -4.09 -5.20
N SER A 27 7.80 -5.12 -4.77
CA SER A 27 7.68 -6.40 -5.48
C SER A 27 6.29 -6.47 -6.13
N GLU A 28 6.25 -6.58 -7.46
CA GLU A 28 5.01 -6.51 -8.23
C GLU A 28 4.34 -7.88 -8.35
N TYR A 29 3.09 -7.98 -7.89
CA TYR A 29 2.29 -9.21 -7.96
C TYR A 29 1.26 -9.14 -9.09
N VAL A 30 0.53 -8.06 -9.23
CA VAL A 30 -0.55 -7.89 -10.22
C VAL A 30 -0.50 -6.50 -10.83
N GLY A 31 -0.80 -6.42 -12.12
CA GLY A 31 -0.92 -5.17 -12.84
C GLY A 31 0.40 -4.60 -13.34
N ALA A 32 0.35 -3.39 -13.86
CA ALA A 32 1.50 -2.65 -14.35
C ALA A 32 1.94 -1.58 -13.35
N ALA A 33 3.24 -1.52 -13.08
CA ALA A 33 3.83 -0.46 -12.28
C ALA A 33 3.90 0.85 -13.07
N PRO A 34 3.76 2.02 -12.42
CA PRO A 34 4.10 3.29 -13.05
C PRO A 34 5.57 3.31 -13.48
N VAL A 35 5.85 3.84 -14.66
CA VAL A 35 7.21 3.82 -15.24
C VAL A 35 8.24 4.48 -14.31
N ARG A 36 7.87 5.56 -13.64
CA ARG A 36 8.76 6.34 -12.76
C ARG A 36 8.48 6.16 -11.26
N GLY A 37 7.72 5.14 -10.88
CA GLY A 37 7.45 4.78 -9.47
C GLY A 37 6.47 5.69 -8.76
N HIS A 38 6.84 6.93 -8.47
CA HIS A 38 5.98 7.94 -7.85
C HIS A 38 5.28 8.80 -8.89
N TYR A 39 4.23 9.51 -8.47
CA TYR A 39 3.62 10.51 -9.32
C TYR A 39 4.67 11.55 -9.72
N GLN A 40 4.94 11.62 -11.02
CA GLN A 40 5.79 12.62 -11.64
C GLN A 40 5.11 13.10 -12.91
N ALA A 41 5.27 14.37 -13.24
CA ALA A 41 4.82 14.90 -14.52
C ALA A 41 5.47 14.08 -15.65
N GLY A 42 4.66 13.69 -16.63
CA GLY A 42 5.13 12.88 -17.76
C GLY A 42 5.25 11.37 -17.48
N ASN A 43 4.66 10.84 -16.38
CA ASN A 43 4.43 9.41 -16.30
C ASN A 43 3.50 8.98 -17.44
N GLU A 44 3.96 8.00 -18.21
CA GLU A 44 3.16 7.42 -19.27
C GLU A 44 2.11 6.47 -18.69
N VAL A 45 0.93 6.49 -19.30
CA VAL A 45 -0.12 5.54 -18.96
C VAL A 45 0.24 4.19 -19.58
N ASN A 46 0.65 3.25 -18.75
CA ASN A 46 0.92 1.87 -19.12
C ASN A 46 -0.09 0.90 -18.48
N ASP A 47 -1.33 1.36 -18.33
CA ASP A 47 -2.43 0.58 -17.78
C ASP A 47 -2.69 -0.65 -18.67
N ASN A 48 -2.60 -1.82 -18.08
CA ASN A 48 -2.88 -3.09 -18.75
C ASN A 48 -4.28 -3.63 -18.45
N GLY A 49 -5.17 -2.80 -17.89
CA GLY A 49 -6.54 -3.15 -17.54
C GLY A 49 -6.68 -4.07 -16.31
N LEU A 50 -5.58 -4.37 -15.63
CA LEU A 50 -5.59 -5.19 -14.42
C LEU A 50 -5.57 -4.32 -13.16
N PRO A 51 -6.09 -4.83 -12.02
CA PRO A 51 -5.85 -4.24 -10.72
C PRO A 51 -4.34 -4.12 -10.45
N GLN A 52 -3.95 -3.23 -9.56
CA GLN A 52 -2.57 -3.18 -9.06
C GLN A 52 -2.47 -3.89 -7.70
N GLY A 53 -1.46 -4.76 -7.55
CA GLY A 53 -1.13 -5.42 -6.30
C GLY A 53 0.38 -5.57 -6.16
N PHE A 54 0.98 -4.92 -5.16
CA PHE A 54 2.41 -4.98 -4.91
C PHE A 54 2.73 -4.91 -3.42
N LEU A 55 3.84 -5.55 -3.05
CA LEU A 55 4.40 -5.48 -1.70
C LEU A 55 5.38 -4.31 -1.64
N VAL A 56 5.22 -3.45 -0.65
CA VAL A 56 6.17 -2.39 -0.30
C VAL A 56 7.02 -2.87 0.86
N ASP A 57 8.32 -2.82 0.69
CA ASP A 57 9.31 -2.97 1.75
C ASP A 57 9.89 -1.58 2.07
N GLN A 58 9.38 -0.98 3.13
CA GLN A 58 9.78 0.34 3.61
C GLN A 58 10.88 0.19 4.66
N PRO A 59 12.09 0.72 4.41
CA PRO A 59 13.24 0.45 5.25
C PRO A 59 13.13 1.06 6.65
N PRO A 60 13.96 0.59 7.60
CA PRO A 60 13.97 1.09 8.98
C PRO A 60 14.03 2.60 9.10
N GLY A 61 13.16 3.18 9.93
CA GLY A 61 13.09 4.61 10.19
C GLY A 61 12.61 5.48 9.01
N ALA A 62 12.30 4.89 7.86
CA ALA A 62 11.83 5.65 6.72
C ALA A 62 10.44 6.24 6.95
N VAL A 63 10.19 7.39 6.34
CA VAL A 63 8.91 8.10 6.42
C VAL A 63 8.36 8.33 5.01
N THR A 64 7.23 7.70 4.72
CA THR A 64 6.42 8.08 3.56
C THR A 64 5.54 9.26 3.95
N PRO A 65 5.73 10.44 3.36
CA PRO A 65 4.94 11.63 3.73
C PRO A 65 3.45 11.44 3.48
N ALA A 66 2.64 12.32 4.05
CA ALA A 66 1.21 12.35 3.77
C ALA A 66 0.96 12.51 2.26
N HIS A 67 0.09 11.69 1.70
CA HIS A 67 -0.17 11.63 0.26
C HIS A 67 -1.56 11.09 -0.03
N PHE A 68 -1.92 11.10 -1.29
CA PHE A 68 -3.13 10.45 -1.79
C PHE A 68 -2.88 9.79 -3.15
N HIS A 69 -3.81 8.95 -3.56
CA HIS A 69 -3.86 8.26 -4.85
C HIS A 69 -5.18 8.56 -5.56
N GLU A 70 -5.24 8.31 -6.86
CA GLU A 70 -6.48 8.50 -7.63
C GLU A 70 -7.51 7.39 -7.39
N PRO A 71 -7.13 6.10 -7.36
CA PRO A 71 -8.06 5.02 -7.05
C PRO A 71 -8.25 4.82 -5.56
N ASN A 72 -9.32 4.10 -5.22
CA ASN A 72 -9.45 3.50 -3.91
C ASN A 72 -8.36 2.47 -3.68
N GLN A 73 -7.94 2.31 -2.44
CA GLN A 73 -6.91 1.32 -2.12
C GLN A 73 -7.09 0.71 -0.74
N PHE A 74 -6.56 -0.50 -0.60
CA PHE A 74 -6.23 -1.11 0.67
C PHE A 74 -4.73 -1.17 0.86
N GLN A 75 -4.29 -1.03 2.10
CA GLN A 75 -2.95 -1.42 2.55
C GLN A 75 -3.11 -2.49 3.64
N VAL A 76 -2.42 -3.61 3.46
CA VAL A 76 -2.44 -4.73 4.39
C VAL A 76 -1.02 -4.92 4.92
N PHE A 77 -0.79 -4.57 6.16
CA PHE A 77 0.51 -4.69 6.80
C PHE A 77 0.79 -6.17 7.11
N VAL A 78 1.98 -6.64 6.73
CA VAL A 78 2.35 -8.07 6.80
C VAL A 78 3.67 -8.32 7.52
N GLY A 79 4.44 -7.27 7.84
CA GLY A 79 5.72 -7.44 8.54
C GLY A 79 6.25 -6.14 9.11
N GLY A 80 7.14 -6.27 10.09
CA GLY A 80 7.71 -5.13 10.81
C GLY A 80 6.69 -4.41 11.70
N LYS A 81 7.07 -3.22 12.17
CA LYS A 81 6.22 -2.37 13.01
C LYS A 81 6.43 -0.90 12.64
N GLY A 82 5.37 -0.11 12.78
CA GLY A 82 5.42 1.32 12.50
C GLY A 82 4.12 2.03 12.87
N ARG A 83 3.83 3.12 12.18
CA ARG A 83 2.58 3.89 12.33
C ARG A 83 2.05 4.32 10.95
N ILE A 84 0.74 4.42 10.84
CA ILE A 84 0.05 5.08 9.74
C ILE A 84 -0.86 6.18 10.33
N GLY A 85 -0.47 7.44 10.12
CA GLY A 85 -1.07 8.55 10.86
C GLY A 85 -0.92 8.35 12.37
N ALA A 86 -2.04 8.35 13.09
CA ALA A 86 -2.09 8.12 14.54
C ALA A 86 -2.16 6.63 14.94
N PHE A 87 -2.34 5.71 14.00
CA PHE A 87 -2.57 4.30 14.27
C PHE A 87 -1.30 3.47 14.21
N ALA A 88 -1.19 2.45 15.07
CA ALA A 88 -0.13 1.46 14.98
C ALA A 88 -0.28 0.66 13.65
N ALA A 89 0.86 0.44 12.99
CA ALA A 89 0.97 -0.40 11.79
C ALA A 89 1.79 -1.63 12.15
N THR A 90 1.10 -2.72 12.46
CA THR A 90 1.65 -4.04 12.79
C THR A 90 1.06 -5.08 11.85
N PRO A 91 1.62 -6.30 11.75
CA PRO A 91 1.02 -7.34 10.93
C PRO A 91 -0.48 -7.52 11.16
N LEU A 92 -1.24 -7.68 10.08
CA LEU A 92 -2.70 -7.76 10.01
C LEU A 92 -3.44 -6.44 10.31
N THR A 93 -2.74 -5.31 10.41
CA THR A 93 -3.38 -4.00 10.33
C THR A 93 -3.82 -3.76 8.88
N ILE A 94 -5.05 -3.29 8.68
CA ILE A 94 -5.60 -2.96 7.37
C ILE A 94 -5.98 -1.48 7.34
N GLN A 95 -5.52 -0.77 6.32
CA GLN A 95 -5.94 0.59 6.02
C GLN A 95 -6.72 0.59 4.70
N TYR A 96 -7.78 1.37 4.65
CA TYR A 96 -8.54 1.71 3.44
C TYR A 96 -8.56 3.21 3.24
N ALA A 97 -8.41 3.66 2.01
CA ALA A 97 -8.64 5.04 1.60
C ALA A 97 -9.38 5.09 0.26
N ASN A 98 -10.41 5.94 0.19
CA ASN A 98 -11.00 6.32 -1.10
C ASN A 98 -9.98 7.09 -1.95
N GLY A 99 -10.20 7.08 -3.26
CA GLY A 99 -9.45 7.95 -4.16
C GLY A 99 -9.51 9.42 -3.73
N HIS A 100 -8.43 10.14 -3.95
CA HIS A 100 -8.24 11.54 -3.53
C HIS A 100 -8.44 11.79 -2.02
N THR A 101 -8.30 10.76 -1.18
CA THR A 101 -8.34 10.90 0.29
C THR A 101 -6.92 10.92 0.84
N PRO A 102 -6.44 12.05 1.41
CA PRO A 102 -5.14 12.11 2.06
C PRO A 102 -5.05 11.17 3.26
N TYR A 103 -3.94 10.50 3.40
CA TYR A 103 -3.61 9.68 4.56
C TYR A 103 -2.09 9.66 4.82
N GLY A 104 -1.69 9.09 5.94
CA GLY A 104 -0.30 9.05 6.38
C GLY A 104 0.02 10.12 7.43
N PRO A 105 1.30 10.39 7.71
CA PRO A 105 2.46 9.69 7.15
C PRO A 105 2.49 8.20 7.53
N ILE A 106 3.24 7.39 6.76
CA ILE A 106 3.61 6.04 7.18
C ILE A 106 5.04 6.10 7.70
N VAL A 107 5.22 5.75 8.96
CA VAL A 107 6.51 5.81 9.64
C VAL A 107 6.94 4.40 10.00
N ALA A 108 8.03 3.93 9.41
CA ALA A 108 8.60 2.64 9.72
C ALA A 108 9.34 2.68 11.06
N GLY A 109 9.19 1.63 11.84
CA GLY A 109 9.98 1.42 13.06
C GLY A 109 11.39 0.92 12.77
N PRO A 110 12.15 0.50 13.83
CA PRO A 110 13.53 0.06 13.69
C PRO A 110 13.77 -1.16 12.81
N GLU A 111 12.74 -1.98 12.60
CA GLU A 111 12.77 -3.18 11.74
C GLU A 111 12.22 -2.93 10.33
N GLY A 112 11.86 -1.68 10.02
CA GLY A 112 11.11 -1.39 8.80
C GLY A 112 9.64 -1.78 8.93
N VAL A 113 8.90 -1.65 7.83
CA VAL A 113 7.51 -2.10 7.73
C VAL A 113 7.23 -2.61 6.33
N ARG A 114 6.49 -3.72 6.21
CA ARG A 114 6.08 -4.30 4.94
C ARG A 114 4.57 -4.35 4.83
N TYR A 115 4.05 -3.93 3.68
CA TYR A 115 2.62 -3.92 3.44
C TYR A 115 2.30 -4.11 1.96
N PHE A 116 1.24 -4.88 1.69
CA PHE A 116 0.64 -4.91 0.38
C PHE A 116 -0.16 -3.63 0.13
N THR A 117 -0.04 -3.10 -1.08
CA THR A 117 -0.94 -2.09 -1.62
C THR A 117 -1.78 -2.73 -2.71
N LEU A 118 -3.10 -2.64 -2.56
CA LEU A 118 -4.07 -3.26 -3.46
C LEU A 118 -5.01 -2.18 -4.00
N ARG A 119 -5.13 -2.08 -5.32
CA ARG A 119 -5.97 -1.10 -6.02
C ARG A 119 -6.79 -1.79 -7.09
N GLN A 120 -8.01 -1.32 -7.30
CA GLN A 120 -8.90 -1.89 -8.32
C GLN A 120 -8.52 -1.51 -9.74
N ARG A 121 -7.68 -0.49 -9.94
CA ARG A 121 -7.22 0.00 -11.24
C ARG A 121 -5.82 0.59 -11.13
N TRP A 122 -5.21 0.82 -12.27
CA TRP A 122 -3.91 1.48 -12.39
C TRP A 122 -3.89 2.87 -11.73
N ASP A 123 -2.73 3.26 -11.22
CA ASP A 123 -2.47 4.55 -10.57
C ASP A 123 -1.06 5.02 -10.93
N PRO A 124 -0.87 6.29 -11.32
CA PRO A 124 0.45 6.83 -11.69
C PRO A 124 1.42 6.94 -10.51
N GLY A 125 0.98 6.71 -9.29
CA GLY A 125 1.79 6.81 -8.08
C GLY A 125 1.29 7.83 -7.07
N ALA A 126 2.01 7.93 -5.95
CA ALA A 126 1.66 8.80 -4.84
C ALA A 126 1.74 10.29 -5.21
N LYS A 127 0.73 11.05 -4.80
CA LYS A 127 0.68 12.50 -4.87
C LYS A 127 0.94 13.08 -3.49
N TYR A 128 2.18 13.50 -3.25
CA TYR A 128 2.63 13.96 -1.93
C TYR A 128 2.11 15.34 -1.57
N LEU A 129 1.76 15.52 -0.32
CA LEU A 129 1.35 16.81 0.25
C LEU A 129 2.52 17.51 0.95
N PRO A 130 2.55 18.86 0.93
CA PRO A 130 1.55 19.77 0.34
C PRO A 130 1.66 19.97 -1.17
N ALA A 131 2.74 19.50 -1.81
CA ALA A 131 3.10 19.83 -3.20
C ALA A 131 2.02 19.48 -4.25
N SER A 132 1.20 18.47 -4.00
CA SER A 132 0.14 18.03 -4.92
C SER A 132 -1.27 18.43 -4.47
N ARG A 133 -1.39 19.45 -3.63
CA ARG A 133 -2.68 19.87 -3.08
C ARG A 133 -3.67 20.32 -4.15
N ASP A 134 -3.17 20.94 -5.20
CA ASP A 134 -3.93 21.39 -6.37
C ASP A 134 -4.58 20.26 -7.15
N LYS A 135 -4.02 19.04 -7.07
CA LYS A 135 -4.52 17.83 -7.73
C LYS A 135 -5.58 17.08 -6.91
N LEU A 136 -5.89 17.58 -5.71
CA LEU A 136 -6.88 16.96 -4.84
C LEU A 136 -8.29 17.28 -5.32
N ILE A 137 -9.04 16.25 -5.71
CA ILE A 137 -10.44 16.38 -6.06
C ILE A 137 -11.28 16.27 -4.78
N LYS A 138 -12.06 17.31 -4.50
CA LYS A 138 -13.01 17.30 -3.38
C LYS A 138 -14.12 16.30 -3.65
N GLY A 139 -14.48 15.53 -2.64
CA GLY A 139 -15.52 14.51 -2.77
C GLY A 139 -15.76 13.78 -1.46
N ASN A 140 -16.29 12.58 -1.53
CA ASN A 140 -16.56 11.74 -0.39
C ASN A 140 -15.26 11.07 0.10
N GLN A 141 -14.42 11.85 0.76
CA GLN A 141 -13.13 11.41 1.28
C GLN A 141 -13.32 10.56 2.53
N ARG A 142 -12.85 9.32 2.47
CA ARG A 142 -12.92 8.36 3.59
C ARG A 142 -11.59 7.62 3.72
N THR A 143 -11.11 7.55 4.95
CA THR A 143 -10.05 6.61 5.34
C THR A 143 -10.47 5.87 6.59
N ARG A 144 -10.04 4.62 6.69
CA ARG A 144 -10.27 3.76 7.86
C ARG A 144 -9.04 2.93 8.12
N VAL A 145 -8.70 2.80 9.38
CA VAL A 145 -7.66 1.87 9.84
C VAL A 145 -8.29 0.91 10.82
N LYS A 146 -8.17 -0.38 10.56
CA LYS A 146 -8.48 -1.46 11.49
C LYS A 146 -7.15 -2.01 11.99
N GLY A 147 -6.94 -1.94 13.28
CA GLY A 147 -5.76 -2.52 13.94
C GLY A 147 -5.65 -4.02 13.70
N ALA A 148 -4.56 -4.62 14.14
CA ALA A 148 -4.27 -6.03 13.92
C ALA A 148 -5.49 -6.92 14.17
N LEU A 149 -5.84 -7.70 13.15
CA LEU A 149 -6.93 -8.67 13.28
C LEU A 149 -6.46 -9.81 14.18
N GLU A 150 -7.25 -10.14 15.18
CA GLU A 150 -7.01 -11.36 15.96
C GLU A 150 -7.32 -12.57 15.09
N VAL A 151 -6.30 -13.36 14.81
CA VAL A 151 -6.47 -14.67 14.19
C VAL A 151 -6.92 -15.60 15.32
N GLY A 152 -8.18 -16.00 15.31
CA GLY A 152 -8.72 -16.92 16.31
C GLY A 152 -7.86 -18.18 16.47
N SER A 153 -7.71 -18.65 17.70
CA SER A 153 -6.99 -19.88 18.00
C SER A 153 -7.56 -21.07 17.19
N GLU A 154 -6.80 -22.10 16.99
CA GLU A 154 -7.22 -23.30 16.25
C GLU A 154 -8.50 -23.90 16.80
N ALA A 155 -8.73 -23.82 18.12
CA ALA A 155 -9.97 -24.19 18.79
C ALA A 155 -11.21 -23.37 18.30
N ALA A 156 -11.05 -22.09 18.05
CA ALA A 156 -12.13 -21.24 17.51
C ALA A 156 -12.41 -21.54 16.02
N ARG A 157 -11.45 -22.09 15.28
CA ARG A 157 -11.66 -22.55 13.90
C ARG A 157 -12.44 -23.87 13.83
N MET A 158 -12.21 -24.76 14.79
CA MET A 158 -12.92 -26.05 14.84
C MET A 158 -14.37 -25.90 15.26
N SER A 159 -14.70 -24.99 16.17
CA SER A 159 -16.09 -24.74 16.60
C SER A 159 -16.99 -24.19 15.49
N ARG A 160 -16.44 -23.54 14.46
CA ARG A 160 -17.19 -23.01 13.30
C ARG A 160 -17.46 -24.06 12.21
N LYS A 161 -16.84 -25.23 12.27
CA LYS A 161 -17.06 -26.34 11.33
C LYS A 161 -18.12 -27.35 11.80
N SER A 162 -18.72 -27.13 12.97
CA SER A 162 -19.68 -28.06 13.60
C SER A 162 -21.11 -27.51 13.61
N VAL A 163 -21.47 -26.57 12.70
CA VAL A 163 -22.83 -26.10 12.50
C VAL A 163 -23.26 -26.34 11.06
#